data_d9081416511c1b95f6b099367b83764f
#
_entry.id   d9081416511c1b95f6b099367b83764f
#
_cell.length_a   1.000
_cell.length_b   1.000
_cell.length_c   1.000
_cell.angle_alpha   90.00
_cell.angle_beta   90.00
_cell.angle_gamma   90.00
#
_symmetry.space_group_name_H-M   'P 1'
#
loop_
_entity.id
_entity.type
_entity.pdbx_description
1 polymer ?
#
loop_
_entity_poly.entity_id
_entity_poly.type
_entity_poly.pdbx_seq_one_letter_code
_entity_poly.pdbx_strand_id
1 'polypeptide(L)'
;VIKADEITKHATSSPMSALQGKVPGVQITNSGQPGSGPSVRIRGIGSMNTDSQPLYVVDGMFFDNIDFLNNSDIQDLSILKDASAASIYGVRAANGVVLVTTKKGALNRPATVTYDGYVGFQKATNVLKMANSEQYATMISEMGNETLQAVVNNAKNVWGTLPNTNWYDEILHTALTHNHSLDISGGTEKATYSVGTSYLYQDGILDSKNDYSRF
;
A
#
# COMPACT_ATOMS: atom_id res chain seq x y z
N VAL A 1 9.35 17.39 8.55
CA VAL A 1 8.08 17.80 7.90
C VAL A 1 8.21 17.51 6.41
N ILE A 2 7.22 16.84 5.85
CA ILE A 2 7.13 16.49 4.43
C ILE A 2 5.91 17.22 3.88
N LYS A 3 6.09 17.95 2.79
CA LYS A 3 5.02 18.76 2.20
C LYS A 3 4.17 17.96 1.21
N ALA A 4 2.96 18.44 0.96
CA ALA A 4 2.00 17.88 0.00
C ALA A 4 2.64 17.51 -1.35
N ASP A 5 3.44 18.40 -1.91
CA ASP A 5 4.09 18.21 -3.22
C ASP A 5 4.99 16.98 -3.31
N GLU A 6 5.56 16.54 -2.17
CA GLU A 6 6.39 15.33 -2.13
C GLU A 6 5.55 14.04 -2.00
N ILE A 7 4.35 14.16 -1.43
CA ILE A 7 3.41 13.05 -1.27
C ILE A 7 2.69 12.79 -2.59
N THR A 8 2.21 13.83 -3.24
CA THR A 8 1.43 13.72 -4.49
C THR A 8 2.27 13.32 -5.72
N LYS A 9 3.60 13.54 -5.69
CA LYS A 9 4.50 13.08 -6.77
C LYS A 9 4.52 11.57 -6.96
N HIS A 10 4.11 10.80 -5.96
CA HIS A 10 4.07 9.35 -6.02
C HIS A 10 2.62 8.87 -6.15
N ALA A 11 2.33 8.17 -7.23
CA ALA A 11 1.04 7.51 -7.45
C ALA A 11 0.91 6.31 -6.49
N THR A 12 0.50 6.56 -5.26
CA THR A 12 0.30 5.55 -4.21
C THR A 12 -1.08 5.68 -3.61
N SER A 13 -1.67 4.56 -3.20
CA SER A 13 -3.00 4.51 -2.58
C SER A 13 -3.03 5.02 -1.14
N SER A 14 -1.88 5.03 -0.46
CA SER A 14 -1.76 5.47 0.94
C SER A 14 -0.68 6.56 1.09
N PRO A 15 -0.95 7.61 1.90
CA PRO A 15 0.03 8.66 2.19
C PRO A 15 1.33 8.12 2.80
N MET A 16 1.23 7.07 3.61
CA MET A 16 2.41 6.48 4.25
C MET A 16 3.30 5.75 3.23
N SER A 17 2.71 5.11 2.22
CA SER A 17 3.48 4.46 1.14
C SER A 17 4.35 5.45 0.35
N ALA A 18 3.87 6.69 0.19
CA ALA A 18 4.63 7.75 -0.49
C ALA A 18 5.92 8.16 0.26
N LEU A 19 6.02 7.81 1.54
CA LEU A 19 7.17 8.13 2.41
C LEU A 19 8.22 7.03 2.48
N GLN A 20 7.97 5.88 1.87
CA GLN A 20 8.89 4.75 1.89
C GLN A 20 10.29 5.17 1.39
N GLY A 21 11.30 4.88 2.21
CA GLY A 21 12.70 5.22 1.91
C GLY A 21 13.09 6.69 2.06
N LYS A 22 12.14 7.61 2.35
CA LYS A 22 12.42 9.05 2.47
C LYS A 22 12.73 9.51 3.89
N VAL A 23 12.25 8.78 4.90
CA VAL A 23 12.38 9.17 6.30
C VAL A 23 13.35 8.23 7.03
N PRO A 24 14.53 8.71 7.47
CA PRO A 24 15.48 7.88 8.22
C PRO A 24 14.85 7.34 9.51
N GLY A 25 15.04 6.04 9.77
CA GLY A 25 14.52 5.36 10.97
C GLY A 25 13.03 5.05 10.94
N VAL A 26 12.39 5.19 9.78
CA VAL A 26 11.00 4.74 9.54
C VAL A 26 11.02 3.62 8.51
N GLN A 27 10.52 2.48 8.91
CA GLN A 27 10.33 1.32 8.04
C GLN A 27 8.86 1.28 7.59
N ILE A 28 8.64 1.23 6.29
CA ILE A 28 7.31 1.14 5.69
C ILE A 28 7.30 -0.09 4.79
N THR A 29 6.37 -1.00 5.07
CA THR A 29 6.23 -2.25 4.32
C THR A 29 4.82 -2.34 3.77
N ASN A 30 4.70 -2.40 2.46
CA ASN A 30 3.41 -2.58 1.78
C ASN A 30 3.10 -4.08 1.68
N SER A 31 1.86 -4.46 1.96
CA SER A 31 1.39 -5.85 1.84
C SER A 31 1.16 -6.27 0.38
N GLY A 32 0.94 -5.32 -0.51
CA GLY A 32 0.54 -5.57 -1.90
C GLY A 32 -0.92 -5.96 -2.09
N GLN A 33 -1.69 -6.07 -1.02
CA GLN A 33 -3.13 -6.33 -1.11
C GLN A 33 -3.90 -5.03 -1.39
N PRO A 34 -4.89 -5.05 -2.30
CA PRO A 34 -5.75 -3.91 -2.54
C PRO A 34 -6.45 -3.44 -1.26
N GLY A 35 -6.50 -2.13 -1.06
CA GLY A 35 -7.13 -1.52 0.11
C GLY A 35 -6.40 -1.70 1.45
N SER A 36 -5.32 -2.46 1.49
CA SER A 36 -4.52 -2.63 2.70
C SER A 36 -3.51 -1.51 2.85
N GLY A 37 -3.54 -0.82 3.99
CA GLY A 37 -2.53 0.17 4.34
C GLY A 37 -1.16 -0.46 4.58
N PRO A 38 -0.09 0.33 4.49
CA PRO A 38 1.25 -0.13 4.79
C PRO A 38 1.45 -0.31 6.30
N SER A 39 2.23 -1.32 6.68
CA SER A 39 2.75 -1.42 8.04
C SER A 39 3.87 -0.42 8.24
N VAL A 40 3.72 0.45 9.23
CA VAL A 40 4.68 1.51 9.56
C VAL A 40 5.32 1.22 10.91
N ARG A 41 6.65 1.27 10.95
CA ARG A 41 7.42 1.11 12.18
C ARG A 41 8.44 2.24 12.33
N ILE A 42 8.48 2.85 13.49
CA ILE A 42 9.41 3.92 13.82
C ILE A 42 10.45 3.37 14.82
N ARG A 43 11.75 3.44 14.46
CA ARG A 43 12.86 2.93 15.28
C ARG A 43 12.83 1.42 15.58
N GLY A 44 12.17 0.63 14.72
CA GLY A 44 12.13 -0.84 14.84
C GLY A 44 11.01 -1.37 15.72
N ILE A 45 11.17 -2.57 16.25
CA ILE A 45 10.17 -3.24 17.08
C ILE A 45 10.43 -2.87 18.53
N GLY A 46 9.55 -2.06 19.11
CA GLY A 46 9.66 -1.61 20.50
C GLY A 46 9.07 -2.58 21.52
N SER A 47 8.23 -3.54 21.10
CA SER A 47 7.57 -4.51 21.98
C SER A 47 7.39 -5.84 21.26
N MET A 48 7.53 -6.94 21.99
CA MET A 48 7.29 -8.29 21.47
C MET A 48 5.81 -8.68 21.50
N ASN A 49 4.97 -8.01 22.29
CA ASN A 49 3.59 -8.42 22.57
C ASN A 49 2.52 -7.41 22.14
N THR A 50 2.89 -6.24 21.61
CA THR A 50 1.94 -5.19 21.24
C THR A 50 2.18 -4.74 19.80
N ASP A 51 1.13 -4.25 19.16
CA ASP A 51 1.22 -3.62 17.87
C ASP A 51 2.28 -2.49 17.90
N SER A 52 3.23 -2.55 16.97
CA SER A 52 4.34 -1.60 16.88
C SER A 52 4.02 -0.42 15.97
N GLN A 53 2.74 -0.22 15.64
CA GLN A 53 2.31 0.90 14.79
C GLN A 53 2.41 2.23 15.54
N PRO A 54 2.73 3.33 14.85
CA PRO A 54 2.72 4.65 15.44
C PRO A 54 1.30 5.15 15.70
N LEU A 55 1.16 6.12 16.58
CA LEU A 55 -0.08 6.87 16.75
C LEU A 55 -0.23 7.87 15.59
N TYR A 56 -1.37 7.87 14.94
CA TYR A 56 -1.71 8.87 13.93
C TYR A 56 -2.54 9.99 14.55
N VAL A 57 -2.15 11.23 14.27
CA VAL A 57 -2.87 12.43 14.71
C VAL A 57 -3.20 13.27 13.48
N VAL A 58 -4.48 13.33 13.12
CA VAL A 58 -4.98 14.09 11.98
C VAL A 58 -5.74 15.30 12.49
N ASP A 59 -5.25 16.49 12.20
CA ASP A 59 -5.81 17.76 12.68
C ASP A 59 -6.11 17.81 14.19
N GLY A 60 -5.28 17.13 14.99
CA GLY A 60 -5.41 17.03 16.44
C GLY A 60 -6.26 15.86 16.94
N MET A 61 -6.88 15.07 16.06
CA MET A 61 -7.66 13.89 16.41
C MET A 61 -6.81 12.62 16.29
N PHE A 62 -7.04 11.65 17.19
CA PHE A 62 -6.29 10.39 17.26
C PHE A 62 -6.94 9.30 16.40
N PHE A 63 -6.11 8.62 15.59
CA PHE A 63 -6.51 7.51 14.74
C PHE A 63 -5.52 6.36 14.86
N ASP A 64 -5.98 5.14 14.61
CA ASP A 64 -5.13 3.94 14.57
C ASP A 64 -4.55 3.71 13.17
N ASN A 65 -5.17 4.26 12.12
CA ASN A 65 -4.67 4.29 10.74
C ASN A 65 -5.15 5.55 10.02
N ILE A 66 -4.57 5.84 8.86
CA ILE A 66 -4.94 6.97 7.99
C ILE A 66 -5.26 6.52 6.56
N ASP A 67 -5.68 5.27 6.37
CA ASP A 67 -5.97 4.72 5.05
C ASP A 67 -7.20 5.34 4.40
N PHE A 68 -8.04 6.02 5.21
CA PHE A 68 -9.19 6.78 4.73
C PHE A 68 -8.81 8.11 4.07
N LEU A 69 -7.59 8.64 4.33
CA LEU A 69 -7.16 9.92 3.77
C LEU A 69 -6.68 9.75 2.33
N ASN A 70 -7.04 10.72 1.49
CA ASN A 70 -6.44 10.85 0.17
C ASN A 70 -5.12 11.65 0.25
N ASN A 71 -4.16 11.31 -0.59
CA ASN A 71 -2.89 12.03 -0.68
C ASN A 71 -3.10 13.52 -1.03
N SER A 72 -4.12 13.82 -1.84
CA SER A 72 -4.49 15.19 -2.23
C SER A 72 -4.99 16.07 -1.08
N ASP A 73 -5.56 15.46 -0.01
CA ASP A 73 -6.15 16.20 1.10
C ASP A 73 -5.10 16.65 2.12
N ILE A 74 -3.89 16.11 2.03
CA ILE A 74 -2.82 16.37 2.98
C ILE A 74 -2.08 17.65 2.60
N GLN A 75 -1.93 18.55 3.56
CA GLN A 75 -1.09 19.73 3.45
C GLN A 75 0.36 19.44 3.82
N ASP A 76 0.55 18.80 4.98
CA ASP A 76 1.86 18.37 5.46
C ASP A 76 1.76 17.14 6.35
N LEU A 77 2.88 16.41 6.46
CA LEU A 77 3.02 15.25 7.30
C LEU A 77 4.34 15.33 8.07
N SER A 78 4.26 15.19 9.39
CA SER A 78 5.41 15.21 10.29
C SER A 78 5.49 13.93 11.10
N ILE A 79 6.69 13.37 11.22
CA ILE A 79 6.93 12.17 12.03
C ILE A 79 7.74 12.53 13.26
N LEU A 80 7.13 12.38 14.45
CA LEU A 80 7.80 12.56 15.73
C LEU A 80 8.39 11.23 16.16
N LYS A 81 9.71 11.17 16.10
CA LYS A 81 10.48 9.97 16.48
C LYS A 81 11.00 10.05 17.90
N ASP A 82 11.17 11.25 18.43
CA ASP A 82 11.79 11.49 19.73
C ASP A 82 10.77 11.40 20.85
N ALA A 83 11.11 10.70 21.91
CA ALA A 83 10.22 10.49 23.06
C ALA A 83 9.79 11.80 23.71
N SER A 84 10.64 12.83 23.74
CA SER A 84 10.30 14.15 24.26
C SER A 84 9.22 14.86 23.45
N ALA A 85 9.30 14.78 22.12
CA ALA A 85 8.29 15.35 21.22
C ALA A 85 6.98 14.54 21.23
N ALA A 86 7.07 13.22 21.42
CA ALA A 86 5.92 12.31 21.47
C ALA A 86 5.21 12.35 22.83
N SER A 87 5.87 12.80 23.91
CA SER A 87 5.32 12.80 25.28
C SER A 87 4.02 13.60 25.46
N ILE A 88 3.79 14.60 24.62
CA ILE A 88 2.56 15.41 24.60
C ILE A 88 1.33 14.54 24.30
N TYR A 89 1.54 13.42 23.58
CA TYR A 89 0.45 12.51 23.14
C TYR A 89 0.29 11.29 24.06
N GLY A 90 1.00 11.27 25.20
CA GLY A 90 0.89 10.25 26.24
C GLY A 90 1.47 8.89 25.85
N VAL A 91 1.05 7.85 26.59
CA VAL A 91 1.59 6.48 26.46
C VAL A 91 1.36 5.87 25.05
N ARG A 92 0.28 6.24 24.38
CA ARG A 92 -0.01 5.77 23.00
C ARG A 92 1.05 6.20 21.98
N ALA A 93 1.84 7.21 22.30
CA ALA A 93 2.90 7.71 21.45
C ALA A 93 4.25 6.98 21.63
N ALA A 94 4.30 5.91 22.43
CA ALA A 94 5.53 5.17 22.70
C ALA A 94 6.23 4.64 21.43
N ASN A 95 5.46 4.27 20.41
CA ASN A 95 5.95 3.82 19.11
C ASN A 95 6.18 4.95 18.09
N GLY A 96 6.12 6.21 18.53
CA GLY A 96 6.21 7.40 17.69
C GLY A 96 4.84 7.93 17.27
N VAL A 97 4.84 9.13 16.70
CA VAL A 97 3.61 9.82 16.27
C VAL A 97 3.75 10.32 14.84
N VAL A 98 2.73 10.10 14.05
CA VAL A 98 2.58 10.65 12.70
C VAL A 98 1.53 11.77 12.77
N LEU A 99 1.98 13.00 12.60
CA LEU A 99 1.10 14.18 12.55
C LEU A 99 0.72 14.46 11.10
N VAL A 100 -0.55 14.57 10.84
CA VAL A 100 -1.09 14.91 9.53
C VAL A 100 -1.91 16.19 9.65
N THR A 101 -1.58 17.17 8.84
CA THR A 101 -2.38 18.39 8.68
C THR A 101 -3.07 18.32 7.35
N THR A 102 -4.39 18.50 7.33
CA THR A 102 -5.17 18.53 6.08
C THR A 102 -5.21 19.93 5.49
N LYS A 103 -5.47 19.99 4.18
CA LYS A 103 -5.65 21.26 3.46
C LYS A 103 -6.90 21.98 3.98
N LYS A 104 -6.78 23.27 4.27
CA LYS A 104 -7.87 24.12 4.72
C LYS A 104 -8.07 25.28 3.74
N GLY A 105 -9.29 25.77 3.67
CA GLY A 105 -9.56 27.02 2.98
C GLY A 105 -8.82 28.20 3.63
N ALA A 106 -8.45 29.20 2.86
CA ALA A 106 -7.79 30.42 3.34
C ALA A 106 -8.75 31.61 3.27
N LEU A 107 -8.69 32.50 4.29
CA LEU A 107 -9.47 33.74 4.30
C LEU A 107 -9.10 34.64 3.09
N ASN A 108 -10.07 35.39 2.61
CA ASN A 108 -9.92 36.33 1.49
C ASN A 108 -9.33 35.69 0.22
N ARG A 109 -9.64 34.43 -0.03
CA ARG A 109 -9.16 33.71 -1.21
C ARG A 109 -10.35 33.32 -2.10
N PRO A 110 -10.29 33.62 -3.40
CA PRO A 110 -11.31 33.15 -4.33
C PRO A 110 -11.37 31.62 -4.36
N ALA A 111 -12.53 31.09 -4.73
CA ALA A 111 -12.71 29.66 -4.89
C ALA A 111 -11.68 29.09 -5.88
N THR A 112 -10.95 28.11 -5.45
CA THR A 112 -9.99 27.34 -6.27
C THR A 112 -10.49 25.92 -6.39
N VAL A 113 -10.58 25.44 -7.63
CA VAL A 113 -10.92 24.04 -7.93
C VAL A 113 -9.63 23.34 -8.33
N THR A 114 -9.33 22.26 -7.64
CA THR A 114 -8.15 21.43 -7.91
C THR A 114 -8.62 20.02 -8.26
N TYR A 115 -8.12 19.50 -9.37
CA TYR A 115 -8.31 18.09 -9.74
C TYR A 115 -6.97 17.41 -9.78
N ASP A 116 -6.87 16.28 -9.05
CA ASP A 116 -5.71 15.40 -9.06
C ASP A 116 -6.15 13.99 -9.46
N GLY A 117 -5.44 13.37 -10.38
CA GLY A 117 -5.76 12.02 -10.81
C GLY A 117 -4.55 11.28 -11.35
N TYR A 118 -4.54 9.98 -11.16
CA TYR A 118 -3.56 9.08 -11.77
C TYR A 118 -4.20 7.76 -12.19
N VAL A 119 -3.56 7.13 -13.17
CA VAL A 119 -3.82 5.75 -13.61
C VAL A 119 -2.49 5.00 -13.59
N GLY A 120 -2.49 3.81 -13.03
CA GLY A 120 -1.30 2.98 -12.94
C GLY A 120 -1.62 1.51 -13.19
N PHE A 121 -0.58 0.76 -13.56
CA PHE A 121 -0.65 -0.68 -13.75
C PHE A 121 0.32 -1.36 -12.79
N GLN A 122 -0.15 -2.42 -12.13
CA GLN A 122 0.65 -3.23 -11.22
C GLN A 122 0.86 -4.60 -11.83
N LYS A 123 2.10 -5.09 -11.79
CA LYS A 123 2.45 -6.42 -12.28
C LYS A 123 3.48 -7.04 -11.33
N ALA A 124 3.36 -8.34 -11.09
CA ALA A 124 4.39 -9.08 -10.36
C ALA A 124 5.71 -9.07 -11.15
N THR A 125 6.78 -8.56 -10.55
CA THR A 125 8.08 -8.40 -11.23
C THR A 125 9.08 -9.49 -10.87
N ASN A 126 8.96 -10.10 -9.70
CA ASN A 126 9.92 -11.07 -9.16
C ASN A 126 9.24 -12.41 -8.88
N VAL A 127 8.85 -13.09 -9.96
CA VAL A 127 8.25 -14.42 -9.87
C VAL A 127 9.38 -15.47 -9.86
N LEU A 128 9.31 -16.41 -8.91
CA LEU A 128 10.29 -17.49 -8.82
C LEU A 128 10.20 -18.37 -10.07
N LYS A 129 11.35 -18.67 -10.67
CA LYS A 129 11.41 -19.64 -11.74
C LYS A 129 11.25 -21.05 -11.16
N MET A 130 10.13 -21.68 -11.49
CA MET A 130 9.84 -23.05 -11.09
C MET A 130 10.34 -24.03 -12.14
N ALA A 131 10.64 -25.26 -11.72
CA ALA A 131 10.94 -26.35 -12.65
C ALA A 131 9.70 -26.66 -13.48
N ASN A 132 9.88 -26.90 -14.77
CA ASN A 132 8.82 -27.42 -15.62
C ASN A 132 8.58 -28.91 -15.34
N SER A 133 7.51 -29.46 -15.91
CA SER A 133 7.12 -30.87 -15.66
C SER A 133 8.19 -31.88 -16.08
N GLU A 134 8.95 -31.61 -17.14
CA GLU A 134 10.03 -32.50 -17.57
C GLU A 134 11.23 -32.43 -16.64
N GLN A 135 11.63 -31.24 -16.23
CA GLN A 135 12.69 -31.03 -15.23
C GLN A 135 12.34 -31.69 -13.90
N TYR A 136 11.08 -31.56 -13.48
CA TYR A 136 10.60 -32.24 -12.29
C TYR A 136 10.64 -33.77 -12.43
N ALA A 137 10.20 -34.30 -13.58
CA ALA A 137 10.24 -35.73 -13.86
C ALA A 137 11.69 -36.27 -13.86
N THR A 138 12.65 -35.50 -14.42
CA THR A 138 14.07 -35.85 -14.39
C THR A 138 14.58 -35.90 -12.95
N MET A 139 14.29 -34.91 -12.15
CA MET A 139 14.66 -34.87 -10.72
C MET A 139 14.12 -36.09 -9.97
N ILE A 140 12.85 -36.44 -10.18
CA ILE A 140 12.23 -37.63 -9.56
C ILE A 140 12.92 -38.91 -9.98
N SER A 141 13.32 -39.01 -11.29
CA SER A 141 14.08 -40.15 -11.80
C SER A 141 15.45 -40.30 -11.12
N GLU A 142 16.15 -39.18 -10.97
CA GLU A 142 17.47 -39.14 -10.30
C GLU A 142 17.42 -39.45 -8.81
N MET A 143 16.33 -39.08 -8.15
CA MET A 143 16.09 -39.40 -6.71
C MET A 143 15.85 -40.89 -6.44
N GLY A 144 15.56 -41.69 -7.46
CA GLY A 144 15.29 -43.11 -7.32
C GLY A 144 14.00 -43.47 -6.57
N ASN A 145 13.06 -42.55 -6.47
CA ASN A 145 11.78 -42.79 -5.79
C ASN A 145 10.80 -43.50 -6.73
N GLU A 146 10.68 -44.83 -6.60
CA GLU A 146 9.85 -45.68 -7.45
C GLU A 146 8.38 -45.26 -7.47
N THR A 147 7.83 -44.82 -6.33
CA THR A 147 6.42 -44.39 -6.21
C THR A 147 6.16 -43.15 -7.06
N LEU A 148 7.02 -42.14 -6.95
CA LEU A 148 6.88 -40.90 -7.72
C LEU A 148 7.17 -41.15 -9.21
N GLN A 149 8.12 -42.02 -9.54
CA GLN A 149 8.36 -42.43 -10.93
C GLN A 149 7.15 -43.12 -11.55
N ALA A 150 6.43 -43.96 -10.80
CA ALA A 150 5.21 -44.60 -11.26
C ALA A 150 4.11 -43.56 -11.58
N VAL A 151 3.99 -42.49 -10.77
CA VAL A 151 3.05 -41.41 -11.03
C VAL A 151 3.43 -40.66 -12.32
N VAL A 152 4.70 -40.31 -12.51
CA VAL A 152 5.19 -39.63 -13.72
C VAL A 152 4.95 -40.48 -14.97
N ASN A 153 5.25 -41.80 -14.91
CA ASN A 153 5.08 -42.71 -15.99
C ASN A 153 3.59 -42.92 -16.34
N ASN A 154 2.74 -43.01 -15.32
CA ASN A 154 1.29 -43.09 -15.53
C ASN A 154 0.76 -41.83 -16.20
N ALA A 155 1.19 -40.62 -15.79
CA ALA A 155 0.81 -39.39 -16.44
C ALA A 155 1.24 -39.34 -17.91
N LYS A 156 2.45 -39.78 -18.24
CA LYS A 156 2.91 -39.89 -19.63
C LYS A 156 2.10 -40.88 -20.46
N ASN A 157 1.71 -42.01 -19.87
CA ASN A 157 0.92 -43.04 -20.55
C ASN A 157 -0.50 -42.57 -20.83
N VAL A 158 -1.12 -41.77 -19.90
CA VAL A 158 -2.49 -41.30 -20.03
C VAL A 158 -2.60 -40.14 -21.01
N TRP A 159 -1.64 -39.20 -20.99
CA TRP A 159 -1.73 -37.96 -21.77
C TRP A 159 -0.73 -37.87 -22.93
N GLY A 160 0.13 -38.86 -23.11
CA GLY A 160 1.18 -38.87 -24.15
C GLY A 160 2.37 -37.93 -23.83
N THR A 161 2.10 -36.81 -23.15
CA THR A 161 3.11 -35.84 -22.67
C THR A 161 2.82 -35.45 -21.25
N LEU A 162 3.80 -34.92 -20.55
CA LEU A 162 3.58 -34.36 -19.21
C LEU A 162 2.87 -33.00 -19.35
N PRO A 163 1.72 -32.78 -18.68
CA PRO A 163 1.13 -31.45 -18.62
C PRO A 163 2.11 -30.45 -18.03
N ASN A 164 2.23 -29.30 -18.68
CA ASN A 164 3.13 -28.25 -18.23
C ASN A 164 2.39 -26.92 -18.18
N THR A 165 1.81 -26.61 -17.02
CA THR A 165 1.08 -25.38 -16.80
C THR A 165 1.95 -24.44 -15.95
N ASN A 166 2.17 -23.22 -16.43
CA ASN A 166 2.77 -22.17 -15.62
C ASN A 166 1.66 -21.53 -14.75
N TRP A 167 1.55 -22.00 -13.53
CA TRP A 167 0.52 -21.53 -12.60
C TRP A 167 0.61 -20.05 -12.29
N TYR A 168 1.80 -19.44 -12.41
CA TYR A 168 1.92 -17.99 -12.24
C TYR A 168 1.23 -17.22 -13.36
N ASP A 169 1.31 -17.69 -14.60
CA ASP A 169 0.64 -17.05 -15.74
C ASP A 169 -0.89 -17.22 -15.65
N GLU A 170 -1.37 -18.29 -15.01
CA GLU A 170 -2.79 -18.53 -14.79
C GLU A 170 -3.39 -17.70 -13.64
N ILE A 171 -2.60 -17.45 -12.59
CA ILE A 171 -3.12 -16.77 -11.38
C ILE A 171 -2.73 -15.29 -11.28
N LEU A 172 -1.74 -14.84 -12.06
CA LEU A 172 -1.27 -13.46 -12.02
C LEU A 172 -1.70 -12.71 -13.27
N HIS A 173 -2.27 -11.53 -13.08
CA HIS A 173 -2.57 -10.63 -14.18
C HIS A 173 -2.03 -9.22 -13.93
N THR A 174 -2.14 -8.36 -14.92
CA THR A 174 -1.80 -6.95 -14.78
C THR A 174 -3.00 -6.21 -14.20
N ALA A 175 -2.86 -5.74 -12.98
CA ALA A 175 -3.89 -5.05 -12.23
C ALA A 175 -3.94 -3.55 -12.55
N LEU A 176 -5.14 -2.99 -12.65
CA LEU A 176 -5.39 -1.58 -12.89
C LEU A 176 -5.60 -0.85 -11.55
N THR A 177 -4.95 0.29 -11.39
CA THR A 177 -5.21 1.21 -10.27
C THR A 177 -5.45 2.59 -10.82
N HIS A 178 -6.52 3.26 -10.36
CA HIS A 178 -6.72 4.66 -10.67
C HIS A 178 -7.30 5.42 -9.48
N ASN A 179 -6.95 6.69 -9.39
CA ASN A 179 -7.47 7.61 -8.38
C ASN A 179 -7.88 8.91 -9.05
N HIS A 180 -9.00 9.45 -8.59
CA HIS A 180 -9.52 10.75 -9.02
C HIS A 180 -9.93 11.52 -7.78
N SER A 181 -9.44 12.72 -7.59
CA SER A 181 -9.86 13.62 -6.52
C SER A 181 -10.18 15.01 -7.05
N LEU A 182 -11.22 15.60 -6.51
CA LEU A 182 -11.68 16.94 -6.83
C LEU A 182 -11.86 17.71 -5.52
N ASP A 183 -11.12 18.79 -5.38
CA ASP A 183 -11.13 19.65 -4.20
C ASP A 183 -11.54 21.06 -4.57
N ILE A 184 -12.44 21.64 -3.79
CA ILE A 184 -12.89 23.02 -3.90
C ILE A 184 -12.61 23.73 -2.59
N SER A 185 -11.75 24.73 -2.61
CA SER A 185 -11.41 25.48 -1.40
C SER A 185 -11.42 26.98 -1.66
N GLY A 186 -11.76 27.76 -0.62
CA GLY A 186 -11.80 29.21 -0.70
C GLY A 186 -12.14 29.83 0.63
N GLY A 187 -12.37 31.13 0.65
CA GLY A 187 -12.82 31.81 1.83
C GLY A 187 -13.14 33.28 1.60
N THR A 188 -14.05 33.76 2.43
CA THR A 188 -14.40 35.18 2.56
C THR A 188 -13.61 35.81 3.72
N GLU A 189 -13.90 37.05 4.06
CA GLU A 189 -13.30 37.71 5.23
C GLU A 189 -13.66 37.02 6.57
N LYS A 190 -14.78 36.30 6.62
CA LYS A 190 -15.33 35.76 7.87
C LYS A 190 -15.40 34.23 7.92
N ALA A 191 -15.29 33.55 6.77
CA ALA A 191 -15.45 32.10 6.69
C ALA A 191 -14.53 31.50 5.66
N THR A 192 -13.99 30.31 5.96
CA THR A 192 -13.27 29.48 5.01
C THR A 192 -14.02 28.19 4.76
N TYR A 193 -13.89 27.63 3.58
CA TYR A 193 -14.47 26.34 3.23
C TYR A 193 -13.47 25.50 2.45
N SER A 194 -13.55 24.20 2.64
CA SER A 194 -12.86 23.20 1.84
C SER A 194 -13.76 21.99 1.72
N VAL A 195 -14.04 21.57 0.51
CA VAL A 195 -14.87 20.40 0.19
C VAL A 195 -14.14 19.57 -0.82
N GLY A 196 -13.86 18.31 -0.46
CA GLY A 196 -13.19 17.36 -1.32
C GLY A 196 -14.06 16.12 -1.58
N THR A 197 -13.88 15.51 -2.72
CA THR A 197 -14.40 14.18 -3.05
C THR A 197 -13.33 13.41 -3.79
N SER A 198 -13.22 12.12 -3.51
CA SER A 198 -12.23 11.27 -4.16
C SER A 198 -12.81 9.90 -4.46
N TYR A 199 -12.28 9.28 -5.51
CA TYR A 199 -12.56 7.90 -5.87
C TYR A 199 -11.24 7.18 -6.17
N LEU A 200 -10.96 6.13 -5.40
CA LEU A 200 -9.84 5.23 -5.61
C LEU A 200 -10.38 3.85 -6.00
N TYR A 201 -9.86 3.31 -7.09
CA TYR A 201 -10.02 1.91 -7.47
C TYR A 201 -8.66 1.23 -7.55
N GLN A 202 -8.55 0.07 -6.96
CA GLN A 202 -7.34 -0.75 -6.96
C GLN A 202 -7.70 -2.21 -7.19
N ASP A 203 -7.26 -2.74 -8.31
CA ASP A 203 -7.36 -4.15 -8.62
C ASP A 203 -6.22 -4.96 -8.00
N GLY A 204 -6.44 -6.22 -7.69
CA GLY A 204 -5.40 -7.13 -7.19
C GLY A 204 -4.65 -7.79 -8.33
N ILE A 205 -3.37 -8.12 -8.11
CA ILE A 205 -2.54 -8.84 -9.11
C ILE A 205 -2.88 -10.33 -9.21
N LEU A 206 -3.67 -10.87 -8.29
CA LEU A 206 -4.17 -12.25 -8.33
C LEU A 206 -5.51 -12.26 -9.06
N ASP A 207 -5.70 -13.20 -9.98
CA ASP A 207 -6.98 -13.43 -10.68
C ASP A 207 -8.02 -14.01 -9.71
N SER A 208 -8.48 -13.16 -8.84
CA SER A 208 -9.55 -13.42 -7.87
C SER A 208 -10.34 -12.13 -7.72
N LYS A 209 -11.59 -12.20 -7.28
CA LYS A 209 -12.38 -11.00 -6.95
C LYS A 209 -11.77 -10.28 -5.73
N ASN A 210 -10.63 -9.66 -5.93
CA ASN A 210 -9.84 -8.98 -4.92
C ASN A 210 -9.58 -7.53 -5.33
N ASP A 211 -10.65 -6.86 -5.73
CA ASP A 211 -10.65 -5.43 -6.02
C ASP A 211 -11.08 -4.62 -4.79
N TYR A 212 -10.59 -3.40 -4.71
CA TYR A 212 -10.90 -2.45 -3.65
C TYR A 212 -11.32 -1.12 -4.25
N SER A 213 -12.40 -0.56 -3.74
CA SER A 213 -12.82 0.79 -4.08
C SER A 213 -13.11 1.61 -2.82
N ARG A 214 -12.78 2.90 -2.89
CA ARG A 214 -13.01 3.87 -1.80
C ARG A 214 -13.52 5.17 -2.40
N PHE A 215 -14.57 5.71 -1.78
CA PHE A 215 -15.13 7.03 -2.06
C PHE A 215 -14.78 7.99 -0.93
#